data_d163e78e4af0f09dc05e85f69985b4ab
#
_entry.id   d163e78e4af0f09dc05e85f69985b4ab
#
_cell.length_a   1.000
_cell.length_b   1.000
_cell.length_c   1.000
_cell.angle_alpha   90.00
_cell.angle_beta   90.00
_cell.angle_gamma   90.00
#
_symmetry.space_group_name_H-M   'P 1'
#
loop_
_entity.id
_entity.type
_entity.pdbx_description
1 polymer ?
#
loop_
_entity_poly.entity_id
_entity_poly.type
_entity_poly.pdbx_seq_one_letter_code
_entity_poly.pdbx_strand_id
1 'polypeptide(L)'
;YDERNAEAVSVAGQLSVQWAENAVNKYLNTTLSTGNKDYIVAMDTDSLYVCLDSLVSRIGITDKEKIIEFLDKACGRIEEVIKKNYDELAEYVNAYQQKMVMKREVIADTGIWTAKKHYILNVHDSEGVRYEEPELKIVGIEAVKSSTPQACRQSLKEIFNIIISGTEDDVISYIEKFKEKFFGLNMEEVAFPRSVNGLKKYKDPATIYRKSTPIHVKGSLIYNHILRTKKLTRKYPTIKEGEKVKFTYLKDPNPTGDKVISITNSLPKEFELEKYIDYDTQFEKAFIEPLKGVLDVIGWDTERR
;
A
#
# COMPACT_ATOMS: atom_id res chain seq x y z
N TYR A 1 6.09 14.11 26.81
CA TYR A 1 6.81 13.57 25.63
C TYR A 1 8.03 14.46 25.37
N ASP A 2 9.24 13.89 25.39
CA ASP A 2 10.48 14.63 25.10
C ASP A 2 10.89 14.33 23.63
N GLU A 3 10.85 15.35 22.78
CA GLU A 3 11.19 15.24 21.34
C GLU A 3 12.65 14.78 21.13
N ARG A 4 13.57 15.17 22.00
CA ARG A 4 14.99 14.77 21.93
C ARG A 4 15.16 13.27 22.13
N ASN A 5 14.38 12.66 23.03
CA ASN A 5 14.40 11.21 23.23
C ASN A 5 13.85 10.47 22.00
N ALA A 6 12.80 10.99 21.38
CA ALA A 6 12.24 10.41 20.15
C ALA A 6 13.23 10.52 18.97
N GLU A 7 13.89 11.66 18.85
CA GLU A 7 14.94 11.88 17.84
C GLU A 7 16.12 10.92 18.06
N ALA A 8 16.61 10.81 19.29
CA ALA A 8 17.71 9.91 19.66
C ALA A 8 17.41 8.46 19.31
N VAL A 9 16.20 7.96 19.61
CA VAL A 9 15.78 6.60 19.27
C VAL A 9 15.76 6.41 17.74
N SER A 10 15.23 7.38 16.99
CA SER A 10 15.17 7.32 15.54
C SER A 10 16.55 7.31 14.88
N VAL A 11 17.46 8.17 15.35
CA VAL A 11 18.85 8.26 14.86
C VAL A 11 19.63 6.99 15.21
N ALA A 12 19.48 6.48 16.43
CA ALA A 12 20.10 5.21 16.85
C ALA A 12 19.61 4.03 15.99
N GLY A 13 18.31 3.97 15.67
CA GLY A 13 17.74 2.98 14.77
C GLY A 13 18.35 3.06 13.36
N GLN A 14 18.44 4.26 12.79
CA GLN A 14 19.07 4.47 11.48
C GLN A 14 20.56 4.04 11.46
N LEU A 15 21.32 4.40 12.49
CA LEU A 15 22.71 3.97 12.62
C LEU A 15 22.82 2.45 12.69
N SER A 16 21.98 1.81 13.47
CA SER A 16 21.98 0.35 13.65
C SER A 16 21.71 -0.39 12.34
N VAL A 17 20.72 0.07 11.57
CA VAL A 17 20.37 -0.55 10.28
C VAL A 17 21.49 -0.35 9.25
N GLN A 18 22.09 0.83 9.17
CA GLN A 18 23.25 1.11 8.29
C GLN A 18 24.49 0.28 8.69
N TRP A 19 24.69 0.08 9.99
CA TRP A 19 25.78 -0.75 10.50
C TRP A 19 25.61 -2.22 10.06
N ALA A 20 24.37 -2.74 10.18
CA ALA A 20 24.03 -4.08 9.73
C ALA A 20 24.12 -4.23 8.19
N GLU A 21 23.66 -3.23 7.40
CA GLU A 21 23.82 -3.19 5.95
C GLU A 21 25.27 -3.35 5.52
N ASN A 22 26.17 -2.54 6.08
CA ASN A 22 27.60 -2.61 5.78
C ASN A 22 28.18 -4.00 6.11
N ALA A 23 27.80 -4.59 7.23
CA ALA A 23 28.24 -5.90 7.66
C ALA A 23 27.79 -7.01 6.70
N VAL A 24 26.50 -6.98 6.31
CA VAL A 24 25.93 -7.99 5.38
C VAL A 24 26.57 -7.85 4.00
N ASN A 25 26.67 -6.64 3.46
CA ASN A 25 27.31 -6.39 2.17
C ASN A 25 28.78 -6.87 2.16
N LYS A 26 29.55 -6.55 3.20
CA LYS A 26 30.95 -6.99 3.34
C LYS A 26 31.04 -8.51 3.39
N TYR A 27 30.19 -9.16 4.19
CA TYR A 27 30.17 -10.62 4.31
C TYR A 27 29.82 -11.31 2.99
N LEU A 28 28.77 -10.87 2.31
CA LEU A 28 28.33 -11.45 1.04
C LEU A 28 29.34 -11.19 -0.08
N ASN A 29 29.90 -10.00 -0.19
CA ASN A 29 30.96 -9.69 -1.16
C ASN A 29 32.19 -10.57 -0.96
N THR A 30 32.61 -10.80 0.28
CA THR A 30 33.74 -11.69 0.60
C THR A 30 33.38 -13.13 0.26
N THR A 31 32.24 -13.65 0.67
CA THR A 31 31.81 -15.04 0.47
C THR A 31 31.58 -15.34 -1.01
N LEU A 32 31.02 -14.39 -1.76
CA LEU A 32 30.70 -14.59 -3.18
C LEU A 32 31.77 -14.02 -4.13
N SER A 33 32.84 -13.42 -3.62
CA SER A 33 33.92 -12.79 -4.41
C SER A 33 33.38 -11.82 -5.47
N THR A 34 32.41 -10.96 -5.09
CA THR A 34 31.72 -10.05 -6.00
C THR A 34 32.25 -8.60 -5.94
N GLY A 35 33.29 -8.36 -5.17
CA GLY A 35 33.94 -7.05 -5.06
C GLY A 35 33.15 -6.08 -4.21
N ASN A 36 32.33 -5.23 -4.83
CA ASN A 36 31.56 -4.20 -4.13
C ASN A 36 30.08 -4.17 -4.62
N LYS A 37 29.44 -5.34 -4.65
CA LYS A 37 28.02 -5.46 -4.99
C LYS A 37 27.18 -5.05 -3.78
N ASP A 38 26.13 -4.24 -4.01
CA ASP A 38 25.09 -4.00 -3.01
C ASP A 38 24.05 -5.12 -3.07
N TYR A 39 23.86 -5.80 -1.95
CA TYR A 39 22.87 -6.86 -1.77
C TYR A 39 21.62 -6.37 -1.06
N ILE A 40 21.61 -5.12 -0.54
CA ILE A 40 20.48 -4.58 0.19
C ILE A 40 19.60 -3.79 -0.79
N VAL A 41 18.45 -4.35 -1.11
CA VAL A 41 17.50 -3.74 -2.07
C VAL A 41 16.58 -2.70 -1.43
N ALA A 42 16.36 -2.80 -0.12
CA ALA A 42 15.58 -1.83 0.65
C ALA A 42 15.90 -1.92 2.15
N MET A 43 15.67 -0.82 2.85
CA MET A 43 15.75 -0.72 4.32
C MET A 43 14.56 0.07 4.84
N ASP A 44 14.05 -0.33 6.01
CA ASP A 44 13.08 0.48 6.73
C ASP A 44 13.29 0.34 8.24
N THR A 45 13.42 1.46 8.91
CA THR A 45 13.53 1.64 10.37
C THR A 45 14.38 0.58 11.09
N ASP A 46 13.99 -0.68 11.07
CA ASP A 46 14.54 -1.82 11.81
C ASP A 46 14.64 -3.10 10.95
N SER A 47 14.51 -2.98 9.64
CA SER A 47 14.55 -4.12 8.71
C SER A 47 15.46 -3.90 7.51
N LEU A 48 16.04 -5.00 7.03
CA LEU A 48 16.85 -5.11 5.81
C LEU A 48 16.20 -6.08 4.84
N TYR A 49 16.16 -5.72 3.57
CA TYR A 49 15.72 -6.60 2.47
C TYR A 49 16.94 -6.97 1.65
N VAL A 50 17.35 -8.24 1.76
CA VAL A 50 18.59 -8.75 1.17
C VAL A 50 18.27 -9.58 -0.08
N CYS A 51 18.82 -9.21 -1.24
CA CYS A 51 18.73 -9.99 -2.47
C CYS A 51 19.81 -11.08 -2.50
N LEU A 52 19.40 -12.34 -2.43
CA LEU A 52 20.29 -13.50 -2.42
C LEU A 52 20.35 -14.26 -3.76
N ASP A 53 19.87 -13.68 -4.87
CA ASP A 53 19.87 -14.32 -6.20
C ASP A 53 21.24 -14.82 -6.62
N SER A 54 22.29 -14.03 -6.37
CA SER A 54 23.66 -14.45 -6.68
C SER A 54 24.11 -15.66 -5.88
N LEU A 55 23.61 -15.83 -4.67
CA LEU A 55 23.89 -16.99 -3.82
C LEU A 55 23.12 -18.22 -4.33
N VAL A 56 21.81 -18.04 -4.58
CA VAL A 56 20.93 -19.11 -5.11
C VAL A 56 21.44 -19.61 -6.46
N SER A 57 21.83 -18.72 -7.38
CA SER A 57 22.35 -19.08 -8.69
C SER A 57 23.63 -19.94 -8.62
N ARG A 58 24.48 -19.70 -7.61
CA ARG A 58 25.75 -20.47 -7.45
C ARG A 58 25.55 -21.89 -6.95
N ILE A 59 24.51 -22.15 -6.17
CA ILE A 59 24.28 -23.50 -5.64
C ILE A 59 23.67 -24.44 -6.66
N GLY A 60 23.11 -23.93 -7.78
CA GLY A 60 22.53 -24.73 -8.86
C GLY A 60 21.35 -25.59 -8.46
N ILE A 61 20.69 -25.30 -7.33
CA ILE A 61 19.48 -25.99 -6.89
C ILE A 61 18.27 -25.31 -7.57
N THR A 62 17.41 -26.13 -8.20
CA THR A 62 16.19 -25.68 -8.87
C THR A 62 14.93 -26.02 -8.09
N ASP A 63 15.02 -26.93 -7.15
CA ASP A 63 13.93 -27.34 -6.28
C ASP A 63 13.64 -26.25 -5.24
N LYS A 64 12.40 -25.79 -5.22
CA LYS A 64 11.96 -24.64 -4.43
C LYS A 64 12.13 -24.87 -2.92
N GLU A 65 11.70 -26.04 -2.43
CA GLU A 65 11.81 -26.38 -1.01
C GLU A 65 13.28 -26.41 -0.55
N LYS A 66 14.14 -27.01 -1.35
CA LYS A 66 15.58 -27.07 -1.07
C LYS A 66 16.24 -25.69 -1.11
N ILE A 67 15.77 -24.79 -2.00
CA ILE A 67 16.24 -23.40 -2.02
C ILE A 67 15.89 -22.71 -0.71
N ILE A 68 14.64 -22.85 -0.23
CA ILE A 68 14.21 -22.20 1.00
C ILE A 68 14.94 -22.78 2.21
N GLU A 69 15.12 -24.09 2.31
CA GLU A 69 15.92 -24.72 3.36
C GLU A 69 17.38 -24.25 3.37
N PHE A 70 17.95 -24.04 2.17
CA PHE A 70 19.28 -23.48 2.03
C PHE A 70 19.32 -22.01 2.49
N LEU A 71 18.32 -21.22 2.11
CA LEU A 71 18.20 -19.82 2.53
C LEU A 71 18.02 -19.69 4.03
N ASP A 72 17.27 -20.56 4.69
CA ASP A 72 17.17 -20.59 6.16
C ASP A 72 18.56 -20.73 6.81
N LYS A 73 19.38 -21.65 6.31
CA LYS A 73 20.74 -21.85 6.82
C LYS A 73 21.66 -20.65 6.52
N ALA A 74 21.52 -20.05 5.32
CA ALA A 74 22.25 -18.86 4.95
C ALA A 74 21.87 -17.65 5.80
N CYS A 75 20.58 -17.48 6.05
CA CYS A 75 20.06 -16.42 6.93
C CYS A 75 20.60 -16.56 8.35
N GLY A 76 20.66 -17.78 8.92
CA GLY A 76 21.27 -17.98 10.23
C GLY A 76 22.71 -17.50 10.33
N ARG A 77 23.51 -17.68 9.25
CA ARG A 77 24.89 -17.14 9.19
C ARG A 77 24.91 -15.60 9.08
N ILE A 78 23.98 -15.03 8.31
CA ILE A 78 23.82 -13.57 8.20
C ILE A 78 23.44 -12.97 9.56
N GLU A 79 22.54 -13.63 10.30
CA GLU A 79 22.14 -13.22 11.65
C GLU A 79 23.33 -13.21 12.62
N GLU A 80 24.21 -14.22 12.55
CA GLU A 80 25.46 -14.27 13.33
C GLU A 80 26.41 -13.10 12.98
N VAL A 81 26.54 -12.78 11.71
CA VAL A 81 27.33 -11.62 11.24
C VAL A 81 26.75 -10.31 11.77
N ILE A 82 25.44 -10.13 11.68
CA ILE A 82 24.77 -8.92 12.20
C ILE A 82 24.94 -8.83 13.71
N LYS A 83 24.76 -9.94 14.44
CA LYS A 83 24.95 -9.98 15.90
C LYS A 83 26.35 -9.52 16.29
N LYS A 84 27.39 -10.09 15.68
CA LYS A 84 28.77 -9.69 15.94
C LYS A 84 29.01 -8.21 15.66
N ASN A 85 28.44 -7.69 14.59
CA ASN A 85 28.56 -6.28 14.25
C ASN A 85 27.78 -5.36 15.22
N TYR A 86 26.69 -5.82 15.78
CA TYR A 86 26.00 -5.08 16.86
C TYR A 86 26.78 -5.08 18.17
N ASP A 87 27.55 -6.13 18.46
CA ASP A 87 28.49 -6.14 19.59
C ASP A 87 29.59 -5.09 19.36
N GLU A 88 30.17 -5.06 18.16
CA GLU A 88 31.17 -4.03 17.76
C GLU A 88 30.58 -2.59 17.83
N LEU A 89 29.34 -2.38 17.37
CA LEU A 89 28.64 -1.09 17.48
C LEU A 89 28.45 -0.68 18.94
N ALA A 90 28.02 -1.61 19.80
CA ALA A 90 27.84 -1.35 21.22
C ALA A 90 29.14 -0.90 21.92
N GLU A 91 30.25 -1.53 21.59
CA GLU A 91 31.58 -1.13 22.05
C GLU A 91 31.95 0.27 21.51
N TYR A 92 31.74 0.52 20.22
CA TYR A 92 32.04 1.82 19.58
C TYR A 92 31.29 2.98 20.20
N VAL A 93 29.99 2.80 20.52
CA VAL A 93 29.17 3.85 21.15
C VAL A 93 29.23 3.82 22.68
N ASN A 94 30.08 2.98 23.28
CA ASN A 94 30.20 2.77 24.71
C ASN A 94 28.84 2.48 25.38
N ALA A 95 28.05 1.60 24.78
CA ALA A 95 26.76 1.22 25.30
C ALA A 95 26.90 0.38 26.58
N TYR A 96 26.01 0.61 27.55
CA TYR A 96 25.99 -0.18 28.78
C TYR A 96 25.76 -1.68 28.54
N GLN A 97 24.92 -2.02 27.55
CA GLN A 97 24.60 -3.39 27.16
C GLN A 97 24.10 -3.43 25.70
N GLN A 98 24.56 -4.42 24.93
CA GLN A 98 24.03 -4.76 23.63
C GLN A 98 22.73 -5.56 23.80
N LYS A 99 21.61 -5.07 23.22
CA LYS A 99 20.28 -5.73 23.27
C LYS A 99 19.62 -5.88 21.90
N MET A 100 20.27 -5.36 20.84
CA MET A 100 19.70 -5.43 19.50
C MET A 100 19.84 -6.85 18.94
N VAL A 101 18.74 -7.35 18.39
CA VAL A 101 18.68 -8.65 17.73
C VAL A 101 17.91 -8.46 16.42
N MET A 102 18.50 -8.87 15.31
CA MET A 102 17.84 -8.96 14.03
C MET A 102 17.71 -10.43 13.64
N LYS A 103 16.51 -10.83 13.23
CA LYS A 103 16.19 -12.18 12.80
C LYS A 103 15.54 -12.18 11.43
N ARG A 104 15.65 -13.27 10.71
CA ARG A 104 14.93 -13.48 9.47
C ARG A 104 13.43 -13.51 9.75
N GLU A 105 12.70 -12.62 9.10
CA GLU A 105 11.24 -12.56 9.17
C GLU A 105 10.60 -13.30 8.00
N VAL A 106 11.06 -13.00 6.77
CA VAL A 106 10.39 -13.46 5.54
C VAL A 106 11.40 -14.03 4.57
N ILE A 107 11.00 -15.09 3.82
CA ILE A 107 11.63 -15.52 2.58
C ILE A 107 10.61 -15.35 1.46
N ALA A 108 10.99 -14.58 0.44
CA ALA A 108 10.19 -14.29 -0.74
C ALA A 108 11.02 -14.55 -2.00
N ASP A 109 10.39 -15.01 -3.08
CA ASP A 109 11.04 -15.19 -4.37
C ASP A 109 10.97 -13.94 -5.25
N THR A 110 9.97 -13.10 -5.03
CA THR A 110 9.75 -11.87 -5.79
C THR A 110 9.39 -10.71 -4.86
N GLY A 111 9.96 -9.54 -5.13
CA GLY A 111 9.64 -8.31 -4.44
C GLY A 111 9.58 -7.11 -5.38
N ILE A 112 8.55 -6.27 -5.24
CA ILE A 112 8.35 -5.04 -6.01
C ILE A 112 8.20 -3.89 -5.03
N TRP A 113 9.12 -2.92 -5.04
CA TRP A 113 9.08 -1.70 -4.23
C TRP A 113 8.70 -0.51 -5.09
N THR A 114 7.55 0.11 -4.82
CA THR A 114 7.07 1.29 -5.54
C THR A 114 7.53 2.59 -4.88
N ALA A 115 7.73 2.57 -3.58
CA ALA A 115 8.25 3.68 -2.78
C ALA A 115 8.66 3.19 -1.39
N LYS A 116 9.24 4.08 -0.58
CA LYS A 116 9.51 3.80 0.84
C LYS A 116 8.21 3.39 1.55
N LYS A 117 8.21 2.24 2.22
CA LYS A 117 7.04 1.63 2.90
C LYS A 117 5.89 1.24 1.96
N HIS A 118 6.16 1.08 0.67
CA HIS A 118 5.17 0.63 -0.31
C HIS A 118 5.77 -0.49 -1.15
N TYR A 119 5.38 -1.73 -0.88
CA TYR A 119 5.94 -2.91 -1.55
C TYR A 119 4.99 -4.10 -1.58
N ILE A 120 5.30 -5.03 -2.46
CA ILE A 120 4.64 -6.33 -2.61
C ILE A 120 5.73 -7.41 -2.56
N LEU A 121 5.54 -8.43 -1.73
CA LEU A 121 6.39 -9.62 -1.66
C LEU A 121 5.56 -10.86 -1.91
N ASN A 122 6.12 -11.81 -2.67
CA ASN A 122 5.58 -13.16 -2.81
C ASN A 122 6.25 -14.07 -1.79
N VAL A 123 5.59 -14.29 -0.66
CA VAL A 123 6.17 -14.89 0.54
C VAL A 123 5.96 -16.39 0.58
N HIS A 124 7.04 -17.14 0.78
CA HIS A 124 7.06 -18.59 0.95
C HIS A 124 7.20 -19.04 2.39
N ASP A 125 7.81 -18.20 3.22
CA ASP A 125 8.01 -18.48 4.63
C ASP A 125 7.96 -17.18 5.43
N SER A 126 7.24 -17.19 6.54
CA SER A 126 7.16 -16.07 7.46
C SER A 126 7.44 -16.56 8.87
N GLU A 127 8.50 -16.04 9.50
CA GLU A 127 8.93 -16.38 10.88
C GLU A 127 9.09 -17.89 11.14
N GLY A 128 9.48 -18.67 10.11
CA GLY A 128 9.62 -20.13 10.18
C GLY A 128 8.35 -20.91 9.86
N VAL A 129 7.23 -20.23 9.59
CA VAL A 129 6.00 -20.87 9.09
C VAL A 129 6.07 -20.95 7.57
N ARG A 130 6.19 -22.17 7.06
CA ARG A 130 6.24 -22.47 5.63
C ARG A 130 4.83 -22.50 5.04
N TYR A 131 4.63 -21.77 3.94
CA TYR A 131 3.36 -21.79 3.20
C TYR A 131 3.40 -22.86 2.11
N GLU A 132 2.34 -23.65 1.97
CA GLU A 132 2.18 -24.60 0.85
C GLU A 132 2.15 -23.87 -0.48
N GLU A 133 1.34 -22.81 -0.56
CA GLU A 133 1.31 -21.87 -1.67
C GLU A 133 1.77 -20.50 -1.19
N PRO A 134 2.54 -19.75 -1.99
CA PRO A 134 3.04 -18.45 -1.56
C PRO A 134 1.91 -17.44 -1.36
N GLU A 135 2.08 -16.57 -0.38
CA GLU A 135 1.12 -15.52 -0.07
C GLU A 135 1.69 -14.13 -0.35
N LEU A 136 0.84 -13.22 -0.84
CA LEU A 136 1.24 -11.84 -1.04
C LEU A 136 1.25 -11.04 0.27
N LYS A 137 2.44 -10.57 0.66
CA LYS A 137 2.60 -9.52 1.69
C LYS A 137 2.59 -8.16 1.00
N ILE A 138 1.53 -7.39 1.21
CA ILE A 138 1.34 -6.06 0.59
C ILE A 138 1.40 -5.00 1.68
N VAL A 139 2.27 -4.01 1.53
CA VAL A 139 2.44 -2.93 2.50
C VAL A 139 2.29 -1.57 1.82
N GLY A 140 1.52 -0.68 2.46
CA GLY A 140 1.35 0.71 2.06
C GLY A 140 0.54 0.97 0.79
N ILE A 141 0.31 -0.03 -0.04
CA ILE A 141 -0.41 0.08 -1.32
C ILE A 141 -1.92 0.09 -1.10
N GLU A 142 -2.67 0.67 -2.04
CA GLU A 142 -4.11 0.88 -1.97
C GLU A 142 -4.92 -0.41 -1.78
N ALA A 143 -4.42 -1.56 -2.23
CA ALA A 143 -5.05 -2.86 -2.07
C ALA A 143 -5.35 -3.26 -0.61
N VAL A 144 -4.61 -2.71 0.35
CA VAL A 144 -4.79 -2.99 1.78
C VAL A 144 -5.38 -1.80 2.56
N LYS A 145 -5.51 -0.62 1.94
CA LYS A 145 -6.03 0.58 2.60
C LYS A 145 -7.55 0.50 2.74
N SER A 146 -8.06 0.75 3.95
CA SER A 146 -9.51 0.82 4.20
C SER A 146 -10.21 1.97 3.46
N SER A 147 -9.44 2.93 2.97
CA SER A 147 -9.92 4.07 2.18
C SER A 147 -10.18 3.75 0.70
N THR A 148 -9.77 2.58 0.22
CA THR A 148 -10.04 2.10 -1.15
C THR A 148 -11.36 1.34 -1.19
N PRO A 149 -12.19 1.48 -2.23
CA PRO A 149 -13.43 0.71 -2.39
C PRO A 149 -13.17 -0.80 -2.29
N GLN A 150 -14.10 -1.53 -1.67
CA GLN A 150 -13.91 -2.97 -1.43
C GLN A 150 -13.71 -3.76 -2.71
N ALA A 151 -14.50 -3.48 -3.76
CA ALA A 151 -14.36 -4.13 -5.05
C ALA A 151 -12.96 -3.93 -5.65
N CYS A 152 -12.40 -2.71 -5.57
CA CYS A 152 -11.06 -2.42 -6.06
C CYS A 152 -9.97 -3.07 -5.21
N ARG A 153 -10.13 -3.16 -3.88
CA ARG A 153 -9.14 -3.82 -3.02
C ARG A 153 -8.96 -5.29 -3.37
N GLN A 154 -10.07 -6.00 -3.59
CA GLN A 154 -10.03 -7.40 -3.97
C GLN A 154 -9.38 -7.58 -5.34
N SER A 155 -9.80 -6.78 -6.33
CA SER A 155 -9.25 -6.86 -7.69
C SER A 155 -7.78 -6.42 -7.78
N LEU A 156 -7.34 -5.47 -6.94
CA LEU A 156 -5.92 -5.14 -6.85
C LEU A 156 -5.08 -6.30 -6.30
N LYS A 157 -5.59 -7.06 -5.32
CA LYS A 157 -4.89 -8.26 -4.84
C LYS A 157 -4.82 -9.35 -5.90
N GLU A 158 -5.90 -9.58 -6.63
CA GLU A 158 -5.95 -10.56 -7.70
C GLU A 158 -4.97 -10.21 -8.83
N ILE A 159 -4.95 -8.94 -9.27
CA ILE A 159 -4.04 -8.51 -10.34
C ILE A 159 -2.56 -8.52 -9.88
N PHE A 160 -2.26 -8.29 -8.60
CA PHE A 160 -0.91 -8.41 -8.09
C PHE A 160 -0.42 -9.86 -8.12
N ASN A 161 -1.28 -10.86 -7.89
CA ASN A 161 -0.93 -12.26 -8.12
C ASN A 161 -0.62 -12.52 -9.60
N ILE A 162 -1.39 -11.93 -10.53
CA ILE A 162 -1.11 -12.04 -11.96
C ILE A 162 0.22 -11.38 -12.33
N ILE A 163 0.55 -10.22 -11.77
CA ILE A 163 1.83 -9.54 -11.98
C ILE A 163 3.02 -10.42 -11.54
N ILE A 164 2.87 -11.14 -10.43
CA ILE A 164 3.95 -12.00 -9.90
C ILE A 164 4.16 -13.25 -10.75
N SER A 165 3.11 -13.85 -11.30
CA SER A 165 3.15 -15.18 -11.93
C SER A 165 2.82 -15.20 -13.42
N GLY A 166 2.27 -14.13 -13.96
CA GLY A 166 1.78 -14.04 -15.33
C GLY A 166 2.59 -13.09 -16.22
N THR A 167 1.91 -12.61 -17.25
CA THR A 167 2.47 -11.73 -18.29
C THR A 167 1.75 -10.38 -18.31
N GLU A 168 2.32 -9.40 -19.02
CA GLU A 168 1.67 -8.10 -19.25
C GLU A 168 0.30 -8.27 -19.94
N ASP A 169 0.19 -9.18 -20.92
CA ASP A 169 -1.08 -9.48 -21.61
C ASP A 169 -2.16 -10.02 -20.66
N ASP A 170 -1.78 -10.82 -19.66
CA ASP A 170 -2.70 -11.34 -18.65
C ASP A 170 -3.23 -10.20 -17.76
N VAL A 171 -2.34 -9.25 -17.40
CA VAL A 171 -2.69 -8.05 -16.64
C VAL A 171 -3.67 -7.18 -17.41
N ILE A 172 -3.39 -6.88 -18.70
CA ILE A 172 -4.27 -6.09 -19.55
C ILE A 172 -5.64 -6.76 -19.70
N SER A 173 -5.64 -8.07 -19.96
CA SER A 173 -6.87 -8.85 -20.08
C SER A 173 -7.71 -8.83 -18.79
N TYR A 174 -7.05 -8.83 -17.61
CA TYR A 174 -7.72 -8.69 -16.32
C TYR A 174 -8.31 -7.28 -16.14
N ILE A 175 -7.58 -6.23 -16.50
CA ILE A 175 -8.06 -4.84 -16.44
C ILE A 175 -9.34 -4.68 -17.26
N GLU A 176 -9.35 -5.17 -18.51
CA GLU A 176 -10.51 -5.11 -19.40
C GLU A 176 -11.73 -5.79 -18.79
N LYS A 177 -11.58 -7.02 -18.30
CA LYS A 177 -12.65 -7.79 -17.64
C LYS A 177 -13.17 -7.12 -16.37
N PHE A 178 -12.26 -6.60 -15.56
CA PHE A 178 -12.64 -5.92 -14.32
C PHE A 178 -13.33 -4.60 -14.60
N LYS A 179 -12.94 -3.86 -15.64
CA LYS A 179 -13.62 -2.64 -16.07
C LYS A 179 -15.10 -2.92 -16.39
N GLU A 180 -15.40 -3.94 -17.20
CA GLU A 180 -16.77 -4.34 -17.51
C GLU A 180 -17.57 -4.66 -16.24
N LYS A 181 -17.01 -5.46 -15.34
CA LYS A 181 -17.62 -5.79 -14.05
C LYS A 181 -17.86 -4.55 -13.20
N PHE A 182 -16.88 -3.65 -13.11
CA PHE A 182 -16.93 -2.44 -12.30
C PHE A 182 -18.07 -1.50 -12.70
N PHE A 183 -18.33 -1.36 -13.99
CA PHE A 183 -19.42 -0.54 -14.52
C PHE A 183 -20.81 -1.12 -14.23
N GLY A 184 -20.91 -2.40 -13.88
CA GLY A 184 -22.15 -3.04 -13.42
C GLY A 184 -22.37 -2.99 -11.91
N LEU A 185 -21.41 -2.48 -11.12
CA LEU A 185 -21.53 -2.40 -9.66
C LEU A 185 -22.37 -1.20 -9.22
N ASN A 186 -22.97 -1.31 -8.04
CA ASN A 186 -23.67 -0.19 -7.42
C ASN A 186 -22.68 0.90 -6.97
N MET A 187 -23.17 2.14 -6.87
CA MET A 187 -22.38 3.28 -6.41
C MET A 187 -21.70 2.99 -5.06
N GLU A 188 -22.40 2.34 -4.14
CA GLU A 188 -21.92 2.05 -2.78
C GLU A 188 -20.71 1.12 -2.75
N GLU A 189 -20.56 0.26 -3.78
CA GLU A 189 -19.45 -0.69 -3.91
C GLU A 189 -18.20 -0.05 -4.48
N VAL A 190 -18.37 0.98 -5.32
CA VAL A 190 -17.29 1.68 -6.01
C VAL A 190 -16.87 3.00 -5.35
N ALA A 191 -17.66 3.51 -4.40
CA ALA A 191 -17.42 4.76 -3.71
C ALA A 191 -16.29 4.65 -2.66
N PHE A 192 -15.50 5.72 -2.50
CA PHE A 192 -14.38 5.78 -1.57
C PHE A 192 -14.82 5.99 -0.12
N PRO A 193 -14.50 5.08 0.81
CA PRO A 193 -14.76 5.28 2.23
C PRO A 193 -13.85 6.36 2.82
N ARG A 194 -14.39 7.28 3.62
CA ARG A 194 -13.65 8.31 4.36
C ARG A 194 -14.35 8.65 5.67
N SER A 195 -13.60 9.16 6.64
CA SER A 195 -14.16 9.81 7.84
C SER A 195 -14.25 11.32 7.60
N VAL A 196 -15.37 11.91 7.94
CA VAL A 196 -15.64 13.34 7.70
C VAL A 196 -15.22 14.16 8.90
N ASN A 197 -14.22 15.02 8.71
CA ASN A 197 -13.76 15.95 9.73
C ASN A 197 -13.73 17.38 9.15
N GLY A 198 -14.15 18.36 9.95
CA GLY A 198 -14.09 19.77 9.57
C GLY A 198 -15.34 20.28 8.86
N LEU A 199 -16.50 19.62 8.98
CA LEU A 199 -17.76 20.11 8.39
C LEU A 199 -18.05 21.56 8.79
N LYS A 200 -17.86 21.94 10.07
CA LYS A 200 -18.07 23.32 10.53
C LYS A 200 -17.01 24.27 9.96
N LYS A 201 -15.75 23.83 9.87
CA LYS A 201 -14.60 24.60 9.37
C LYS A 201 -14.78 24.99 7.91
N TYR A 202 -15.26 24.05 7.09
CA TYR A 202 -15.34 24.21 5.63
C TYR A 202 -16.72 24.65 5.12
N LYS A 203 -17.74 24.66 5.98
CA LYS A 203 -19.06 25.15 5.61
C LYS A 203 -19.02 26.66 5.32
N ASP A 204 -19.69 27.06 4.24
CA ASP A 204 -19.87 28.45 3.86
C ASP A 204 -21.37 28.71 3.58
N PRO A 205 -21.97 29.71 4.23
CA PRO A 205 -23.38 30.04 4.00
C PRO A 205 -23.70 30.61 2.61
N ALA A 206 -22.72 31.23 1.96
CA ALA A 206 -22.89 31.84 0.64
C ALA A 206 -22.69 30.86 -0.52
N THR A 207 -21.75 29.89 -0.35
CA THR A 207 -21.29 29.01 -1.44
C THR A 207 -21.36 27.51 -1.11
N ILE A 208 -22.01 27.10 -0.03
CA ILE A 208 -22.09 25.75 0.52
C ILE A 208 -20.78 25.33 1.20
N TYR A 209 -19.62 25.49 0.57
CA TYR A 209 -18.31 25.12 1.09
C TYR A 209 -17.23 26.14 0.69
N ARG A 210 -16.15 26.19 1.47
CA ARG A 210 -15.00 27.07 1.23
C ARG A 210 -14.07 26.52 0.16
N LYS A 211 -13.26 27.39 -0.43
CA LYS A 211 -12.15 26.99 -1.28
C LYS A 211 -11.20 26.04 -0.51
N SER A 212 -10.61 25.07 -1.18
CA SER A 212 -9.70 24.03 -0.60
C SER A 212 -10.36 23.05 0.38
N THR A 213 -11.68 22.89 0.35
CA THR A 213 -12.39 21.87 1.11
C THR A 213 -12.00 20.46 0.59
N PRO A 214 -11.62 19.51 1.48
CA PRO A 214 -11.37 18.14 1.08
C PRO A 214 -12.59 17.51 0.37
N ILE A 215 -12.33 16.70 -0.67
CA ILE A 215 -13.39 16.25 -1.60
C ILE A 215 -14.56 15.54 -0.90
N HIS A 216 -14.28 14.64 0.06
CA HIS A 216 -15.33 13.94 0.81
C HIS A 216 -16.13 14.85 1.76
N VAL A 217 -15.49 15.90 2.31
CA VAL A 217 -16.15 16.92 3.12
C VAL A 217 -17.03 17.81 2.23
N LYS A 218 -16.53 18.17 1.04
CA LYS A 218 -17.28 18.90 0.02
C LYS A 218 -18.55 18.12 -0.38
N GLY A 219 -18.41 16.85 -0.74
CA GLY A 219 -19.55 15.99 -1.05
C GLY A 219 -20.56 15.86 0.09
N SER A 220 -20.08 15.84 1.36
CA SER A 220 -20.93 15.79 2.56
C SER A 220 -21.70 17.07 2.80
N LEU A 221 -21.09 18.23 2.56
CA LEU A 221 -21.75 19.53 2.66
C LEU A 221 -22.81 19.69 1.56
N ILE A 222 -22.52 19.23 0.34
CA ILE A 222 -23.48 19.23 -0.79
C ILE A 222 -24.67 18.31 -0.45
N TYR A 223 -24.41 17.08 0.01
CA TYR A 223 -25.44 16.14 0.44
C TYR A 223 -26.38 16.76 1.49
N ASN A 224 -25.81 17.35 2.54
CA ASN A 224 -26.57 18.02 3.59
C ASN A 224 -27.36 19.24 3.07
N HIS A 225 -26.82 19.97 2.10
CA HIS A 225 -27.48 21.09 1.46
C HIS A 225 -28.72 20.63 0.67
N ILE A 226 -28.56 19.59 -0.19
CA ILE A 226 -29.67 19.04 -0.98
C ILE A 226 -30.77 18.50 -0.08
N LEU A 227 -30.46 17.79 1.02
CA LEU A 227 -31.44 17.30 1.98
C LEU A 227 -32.30 18.43 2.58
N ARG A 228 -31.67 19.57 2.91
CA ARG A 228 -32.40 20.74 3.46
C ARG A 228 -33.24 21.42 2.39
N THR A 229 -32.69 21.66 1.22
CA THR A 229 -33.37 22.32 0.11
C THR A 229 -34.60 21.53 -0.35
N LYS A 230 -34.47 20.21 -0.47
CA LYS A 230 -35.59 19.32 -0.83
C LYS A 230 -36.47 18.91 0.36
N LYS A 231 -36.21 19.43 1.57
CA LYS A 231 -36.97 19.12 2.81
C LYS A 231 -36.98 17.62 3.17
N LEU A 232 -35.89 16.91 2.88
CA LEU A 232 -35.78 15.46 3.07
C LEU A 232 -35.15 15.07 4.41
N THR A 233 -34.82 16.01 5.28
CA THR A 233 -34.12 15.76 6.57
C THR A 233 -34.89 14.88 7.56
N ARG A 234 -36.22 14.73 7.37
CA ARG A 234 -37.05 13.81 8.17
C ARG A 234 -36.90 12.35 7.67
N LYS A 235 -36.59 12.15 6.38
CA LYS A 235 -36.50 10.85 5.75
C LYS A 235 -35.06 10.30 5.77
N TYR A 236 -34.08 11.17 5.62
CA TYR A 236 -32.66 10.80 5.56
C TYR A 236 -31.86 11.61 6.59
N PRO A 237 -30.94 10.95 7.31
CA PRO A 237 -30.08 11.65 8.27
C PRO A 237 -29.08 12.56 7.54
N THR A 238 -28.79 13.72 8.15
CA THR A 238 -27.69 14.57 7.72
C THR A 238 -26.36 13.97 8.16
N ILE A 239 -25.33 14.11 7.34
CA ILE A 239 -23.95 13.73 7.68
C ILE A 239 -23.43 14.65 8.78
N LYS A 240 -22.86 14.06 9.85
CA LYS A 240 -22.30 14.76 11.01
C LYS A 240 -20.78 14.67 11.07
N GLU A 241 -20.19 15.49 11.92
CA GLU A 241 -18.76 15.46 12.23
C GLU A 241 -18.35 14.09 12.76
N GLY A 242 -17.22 13.56 12.27
CA GLY A 242 -16.67 12.26 12.67
C GLY A 242 -17.31 11.03 12.02
N GLU A 243 -18.42 11.19 11.29
CA GLU A 243 -19.09 10.06 10.64
C GLU A 243 -18.26 9.49 9.48
N LYS A 244 -18.42 8.18 9.26
CA LYS A 244 -17.90 7.51 8.07
C LYS A 244 -18.85 7.71 6.91
N VAL A 245 -18.31 8.14 5.78
CA VAL A 245 -19.06 8.34 4.53
C VAL A 245 -18.37 7.58 3.40
N LYS A 246 -19.08 7.41 2.31
CA LYS A 246 -18.52 7.03 1.02
C LYS A 246 -18.76 8.17 0.05
N PHE A 247 -17.75 8.53 -0.77
CA PHE A 247 -17.94 9.55 -1.80
C PHE A 247 -17.66 8.99 -3.19
N THR A 248 -18.33 9.53 -4.18
CA THR A 248 -18.12 9.23 -5.60
C THR A 248 -18.04 10.50 -6.43
N TYR A 249 -17.38 10.37 -7.57
CA TYR A 249 -17.35 11.42 -8.58
C TYR A 249 -18.66 11.50 -9.37
N LEU A 250 -19.00 12.69 -9.83
CA LEU A 250 -20.15 12.96 -10.67
C LEU A 250 -19.68 13.54 -12.02
N LYS A 251 -20.34 13.12 -13.08
CA LYS A 251 -20.18 13.68 -14.43
C LYS A 251 -20.61 15.15 -14.44
N ASP A 252 -20.02 15.93 -15.33
CA ASP A 252 -20.34 17.34 -15.55
C ASP A 252 -20.91 17.50 -16.98
N PRO A 253 -22.05 18.19 -17.18
CA PRO A 253 -22.87 18.89 -16.18
C PRO A 253 -23.81 17.95 -15.40
N ASN A 254 -24.13 18.32 -14.16
CA ASN A 254 -25.12 17.64 -13.31
C ASN A 254 -25.89 18.65 -12.45
N PRO A 255 -27.04 18.27 -11.83
CA PRO A 255 -27.89 19.20 -11.10
C PRO A 255 -27.27 19.86 -9.86
N THR A 256 -26.16 19.34 -9.35
CA THR A 256 -25.49 19.92 -8.15
C THR A 256 -24.50 21.02 -8.52
N GLY A 257 -24.08 21.10 -9.78
CA GLY A 257 -22.98 21.97 -10.23
C GLY A 257 -21.60 21.58 -9.69
N ASP A 258 -21.47 20.38 -9.09
CA ASP A 258 -20.26 19.86 -8.47
C ASP A 258 -19.94 18.43 -8.91
N LYS A 259 -18.64 18.07 -8.88
CA LYS A 259 -18.14 16.78 -9.36
C LYS A 259 -18.05 15.69 -8.28
N VAL A 260 -18.76 15.87 -7.14
CA VAL A 260 -18.69 14.93 -6.03
C VAL A 260 -19.97 14.91 -5.21
N ILE A 261 -20.34 13.73 -4.72
CA ILE A 261 -21.36 13.54 -3.70
C ILE A 261 -20.88 12.53 -2.66
N SER A 262 -21.19 12.77 -1.38
CA SER A 262 -20.96 11.80 -0.30
C SER A 262 -22.29 11.23 0.19
N ILE A 263 -22.26 10.00 0.67
CA ILE A 263 -23.40 9.31 1.26
C ILE A 263 -22.98 8.60 2.54
N THR A 264 -23.92 8.34 3.43
CA THR A 264 -23.70 7.45 4.59
C THR A 264 -23.97 5.99 4.24
N ASN A 265 -25.15 5.68 3.75
CA ASN A 265 -25.59 4.32 3.39
C ASN A 265 -25.85 4.21 1.89
N SER A 266 -26.86 4.90 1.38
CA SER A 266 -27.25 4.90 -0.02
C SER A 266 -27.58 6.30 -0.52
N LEU A 267 -27.53 6.48 -1.84
CA LEU A 267 -27.90 7.73 -2.49
C LEU A 267 -29.43 7.87 -2.45
N PRO A 268 -30.00 8.95 -1.87
CA PRO A 268 -31.43 9.18 -1.93
C PRO A 268 -31.93 9.28 -3.37
N LYS A 269 -32.93 8.50 -3.74
CA LYS A 269 -33.53 8.51 -5.09
C LYS A 269 -34.04 9.88 -5.51
N GLU A 270 -34.52 10.67 -4.54
CA GLU A 270 -35.00 12.03 -4.75
C GLU A 270 -33.89 13.02 -5.17
N PHE A 271 -32.62 12.62 -5.07
CA PHE A 271 -31.51 13.45 -5.58
C PHE A 271 -31.41 13.36 -7.10
N GLU A 272 -31.88 12.25 -7.70
CA GLU A 272 -31.83 11.99 -9.15
C GLU A 272 -30.41 12.04 -9.72
N LEU A 273 -29.41 11.66 -8.91
CA LEU A 273 -27.98 11.74 -9.26
C LEU A 273 -27.40 10.41 -9.76
N GLU A 274 -28.11 9.30 -9.69
CA GLU A 274 -27.60 7.98 -10.06
C GLU A 274 -27.05 7.94 -11.50
N LYS A 275 -27.72 8.57 -12.46
CA LYS A 275 -27.27 8.64 -13.86
C LYS A 275 -26.06 9.53 -14.11
N TYR A 276 -25.70 10.34 -13.13
CA TYR A 276 -24.53 11.23 -13.21
C TYR A 276 -23.29 10.67 -12.51
N ILE A 277 -23.33 9.45 -11.99
CA ILE A 277 -22.14 8.82 -11.40
C ILE A 277 -21.09 8.64 -12.49
N ASP A 278 -19.89 9.13 -12.21
CA ASP A 278 -18.75 9.06 -13.13
C ASP A 278 -17.92 7.81 -12.84
N TYR A 279 -18.37 6.69 -13.42
CA TYR A 279 -17.67 5.41 -13.27
C TYR A 279 -16.29 5.40 -13.93
N ASP A 280 -16.06 6.18 -14.99
CA ASP A 280 -14.75 6.27 -15.64
C ASP A 280 -13.74 6.92 -14.70
N THR A 281 -14.04 8.11 -14.17
CA THR A 281 -13.17 8.77 -13.19
C THR A 281 -13.02 7.94 -11.92
N GLN A 282 -14.09 7.26 -11.50
CA GLN A 282 -14.07 6.39 -10.32
C GLN A 282 -13.13 5.19 -10.52
N PHE A 283 -13.20 4.53 -11.67
CA PHE A 283 -12.34 3.40 -12.05
C PHE A 283 -10.87 3.83 -12.15
N GLU A 284 -10.60 4.93 -12.86
CA GLU A 284 -9.25 5.47 -12.99
C GLU A 284 -8.61 5.72 -11.61
N LYS A 285 -9.31 6.43 -10.73
CA LYS A 285 -8.76 6.80 -9.41
C LYS A 285 -8.73 5.67 -8.38
N ALA A 286 -9.66 4.73 -8.45
CA ALA A 286 -9.76 3.67 -7.45
C ALA A 286 -8.94 2.42 -7.82
N PHE A 287 -8.66 2.20 -9.10
CA PHE A 287 -8.02 0.99 -9.60
C PHE A 287 -6.80 1.27 -10.49
N ILE A 288 -6.95 2.08 -11.54
CA ILE A 288 -5.86 2.29 -12.52
C ILE A 288 -4.69 3.08 -11.93
N GLU A 289 -4.94 4.25 -11.30
CA GLU A 289 -3.85 5.06 -10.71
C GLU A 289 -3.00 4.25 -9.68
N PRO A 290 -3.61 3.50 -8.73
CA PRO A 290 -2.86 2.63 -7.84
C PRO A 290 -2.08 1.51 -8.55
N LEU A 291 -2.66 0.94 -9.61
CA LEU A 291 -2.03 -0.12 -10.39
C LEU A 291 -0.84 0.40 -11.18
N LYS A 292 -0.97 1.56 -11.83
CA LYS A 292 0.13 2.22 -12.56
C LYS A 292 1.38 2.37 -11.70
N GLY A 293 1.22 2.74 -10.43
CA GLY A 293 2.36 2.86 -9.52
C GLY A 293 3.16 1.56 -9.33
N VAL A 294 2.55 0.40 -9.57
CA VAL A 294 3.24 -0.91 -9.55
C VAL A 294 3.79 -1.26 -10.93
N LEU A 295 2.99 -1.09 -11.99
CA LEU A 295 3.38 -1.43 -13.36
C LEU A 295 4.56 -0.61 -13.88
N ASP A 296 4.61 0.69 -13.56
CA ASP A 296 5.70 1.60 -13.94
C ASP A 296 7.07 1.10 -13.45
N VAL A 297 7.13 0.46 -12.26
CA VAL A 297 8.37 -0.07 -11.70
C VAL A 297 8.90 -1.27 -12.49
N ILE A 298 8.01 -2.08 -13.05
CA ILE A 298 8.36 -3.27 -13.85
C ILE A 298 8.34 -3.00 -15.36
N GLY A 299 8.00 -1.79 -15.77
CA GLY A 299 7.99 -1.36 -17.18
C GLY A 299 6.82 -1.90 -18.00
N TRP A 300 5.68 -2.21 -17.35
CA TRP A 300 4.46 -2.68 -17.99
C TRP A 300 3.42 -1.55 -18.13
N ASP A 301 2.56 -1.68 -19.12
CA ASP A 301 1.48 -0.73 -19.40
C ASP A 301 0.10 -1.24 -18.90
N THR A 302 -0.85 -0.31 -18.79
CA THR A 302 -2.26 -0.62 -18.45
C THR A 302 -3.13 -0.87 -19.69
N GLU A 303 -2.61 -0.60 -20.87
CA GLU A 303 -3.32 -0.71 -22.16
C GLU A 303 -2.39 -1.34 -23.20
N ARG A 304 -2.98 -2.09 -24.15
CA ARG A 304 -2.23 -2.60 -25.30
C ARG A 304 -1.79 -1.44 -26.19
N ARG A 305 -0.52 -1.47 -26.58
CA ARG A 305 0.05 -0.53 -27.54
C ARG A 305 -0.38 -0.86 -28.98
#